data_ad487f8b5ec6c43ae3fdaea7c77702f8
#
_entry.id   ad487f8b5ec6c43ae3fdaea7c77702f8
#
_cell.length_a   1.000
_cell.length_b   1.000
_cell.length_c   1.000
_cell.angle_alpha   90.00
_cell.angle_beta   90.00
_cell.angle_gamma   90.00
#
_symmetry.space_group_name_H-M   'P 1'
#
loop_
_entity.id
_entity.type
_entity.pdbx_description
1 polymer ?
#
loop_
_entity_poly.entity_id
_entity_poly.type
_entity_poly.pdbx_seq_one_letter_code
_entity_poly.pdbx_strand_id
1 'polypeptide(L)'
;IAEDMSPTLGCYGDADAYTPNIDALAKESLLYTHAFAAYPVCSPSRSCLITGMYPTSTGTGQMRSAFPLPAGTRGFPEYLRDAGYYTTNNAKTDYNSADAARLVKDCWDQSSAKAHWRNRTKKEPFFAVFNDMISHQSRTMVWPHEIFQKEVQSKLSPDEIHNPSKLRVPSYYPDTKSIRKSLARYHDCVSVMDQNVGRLLKELEEDGLAQDTIVFF
;
A
#
# COMPACT_ATOMS: atom_id res chain seq x y z
N ILE A 1 -0.40 0.26 -3.11
CA ILE A 1 -0.87 -0.31 -1.82
C ILE A 1 0.01 0.25 -0.72
N ALA A 2 -0.58 0.97 0.25
CA ALA A 2 0.08 1.36 1.49
C ALA A 2 -0.24 0.34 2.59
N GLU A 3 0.76 -0.01 3.40
CA GLU A 3 0.59 -0.99 4.48
C GLU A 3 0.04 -0.33 5.74
N ASP A 4 -0.80 -1.08 6.49
CA ASP A 4 -1.33 -0.69 7.80
C ASP A 4 -1.94 0.73 7.84
N MET A 5 -2.61 1.11 6.76
CA MET A 5 -3.27 2.41 6.65
C MET A 5 -4.71 2.35 7.15
N SER A 6 -5.09 3.40 7.86
CA SER A 6 -6.49 3.84 8.05
C SER A 6 -6.74 5.07 7.15
N PRO A 7 -7.96 5.63 7.06
CA PRO A 7 -8.24 6.81 6.25
C PRO A 7 -7.62 8.10 6.83
N THR A 8 -6.33 8.04 7.18
CA THR A 8 -5.52 9.13 7.72
C THR A 8 -4.94 9.94 6.57
N LEU A 9 -5.80 10.58 5.81
CA LEU A 9 -5.50 11.37 4.62
C LEU A 9 -6.32 12.66 4.63
N GLY A 10 -5.80 13.75 4.07
CA GLY A 10 -6.49 15.02 3.98
C GLY A 10 -7.82 14.91 3.22
N CYS A 11 -7.88 14.16 2.14
CA CYS A 11 -9.11 13.92 1.36
C CYS A 11 -10.22 13.20 2.14
N TYR A 12 -9.91 12.52 3.24
CA TYR A 12 -10.88 11.94 4.18
C TYR A 12 -11.14 12.82 5.41
N GLY A 13 -10.60 14.04 5.43
CA GLY A 13 -10.86 15.03 6.48
C GLY A 13 -9.95 14.91 7.70
N ASP A 14 -8.84 14.19 7.62
CA ASP A 14 -7.82 14.20 8.66
C ASP A 14 -7.02 15.50 8.58
N ALA A 15 -7.24 16.41 9.54
CA ALA A 15 -6.58 17.71 9.57
C ALA A 15 -5.10 17.64 9.98
N ASP A 16 -4.68 16.52 10.56
CA ASP A 16 -3.29 16.30 10.95
C ASP A 16 -2.47 15.62 9.83
N ALA A 17 -3.13 15.07 8.79
CA ALA A 17 -2.46 14.42 7.67
C ALA A 17 -1.91 15.44 6.68
N TYR A 18 -0.66 15.27 6.27
CA TYR A 18 -0.04 16.05 5.20
C TYR A 18 0.14 15.14 3.97
N THR A 19 -0.87 15.17 3.07
CA THR A 19 -0.97 14.23 1.93
C THR A 19 -1.34 14.94 0.61
N PRO A 20 -0.57 15.98 0.20
CA PRO A 20 -0.95 16.83 -0.93
C PRO A 20 -1.06 16.09 -2.28
N ASN A 21 -0.26 15.04 -2.51
CA ASN A 21 -0.27 14.30 -3.76
C ASN A 21 -1.52 13.42 -3.88
N ILE A 22 -1.86 12.69 -2.81
CA ILE A 22 -3.07 11.86 -2.76
C ILE A 22 -4.32 12.73 -2.75
N ASP A 23 -4.29 13.87 -2.04
CA ASP A 23 -5.40 14.83 -2.00
C ASP A 23 -5.64 15.46 -3.39
N ALA A 24 -4.59 15.71 -4.15
CA ALA A 24 -4.71 16.15 -5.55
C ALA A 24 -5.32 15.06 -6.44
N LEU A 25 -4.83 13.83 -6.33
CA LEU A 25 -5.39 12.67 -7.05
C LEU A 25 -6.88 12.48 -6.71
N ALA A 26 -7.26 12.61 -5.44
CA ALA A 26 -8.64 12.43 -4.98
C ALA A 26 -9.61 13.45 -5.59
N LYS A 27 -9.16 14.67 -5.89
CA LYS A 27 -9.99 15.72 -6.51
C LYS A 27 -10.42 15.37 -7.93
N GLU A 28 -9.66 14.53 -8.62
CA GLU A 28 -9.90 14.10 -9.99
C GLU A 28 -10.37 12.64 -10.08
N SER A 29 -10.69 12.04 -8.93
CA SER A 29 -10.98 10.61 -8.80
C SER A 29 -12.33 10.34 -8.16
N LEU A 30 -12.76 9.08 -8.23
CA LEU A 30 -13.85 8.58 -7.39
C LEU A 30 -13.30 8.28 -5.99
N LEU A 31 -13.75 9.04 -5.00
CA LEU A 31 -13.41 8.82 -3.60
C LEU A 31 -14.44 7.90 -2.93
N TYR A 32 -14.02 6.70 -2.56
CA TYR A 32 -14.86 5.76 -1.84
C TYR A 32 -14.89 6.10 -0.35
N THR A 33 -16.05 6.47 0.16
CA THR A 33 -16.24 6.80 1.59
C THR A 33 -16.51 5.58 2.48
N HIS A 34 -16.83 4.43 1.88
CA HIS A 34 -17.16 3.17 2.55
C HIS A 34 -16.42 2.01 1.91
N ALA A 35 -15.09 2.03 1.96
CA ALA A 35 -14.24 0.93 1.52
C ALA A 35 -13.61 0.25 2.74
N PHE A 36 -13.76 -1.06 2.84
CA PHE A 36 -13.30 -1.84 3.99
C PHE A 36 -12.39 -2.97 3.52
N ALA A 37 -11.28 -3.18 4.23
CA ALA A 37 -10.49 -4.39 4.05
C ALA A 37 -11.32 -5.61 4.44
N ALA A 38 -11.40 -6.61 3.55
CA ALA A 38 -12.14 -7.85 3.82
C ALA A 38 -11.58 -8.61 5.04
N TYR A 39 -10.30 -8.40 5.34
CA TYR A 39 -9.63 -8.92 6.52
C TYR A 39 -8.49 -7.95 6.90
N PRO A 40 -8.60 -7.16 7.98
CA PRO A 40 -7.70 -6.03 8.24
C PRO A 40 -6.36 -6.46 8.85
N VAL A 41 -5.65 -7.36 8.19
CA VAL A 41 -4.28 -7.78 8.51
C VAL A 41 -3.55 -8.21 7.23
N CYS A 42 -2.23 -7.99 7.15
CA CYS A 42 -1.43 -8.07 5.93
C CYS A 42 -1.72 -9.29 5.04
N SER A 43 -1.31 -10.50 5.49
CA SER A 43 -1.36 -11.71 4.65
C SER A 43 -2.78 -12.10 4.23
N PRO A 44 -3.78 -12.17 5.12
CA PRO A 44 -5.15 -12.48 4.72
C PRO A 44 -5.76 -11.45 3.77
N SER A 45 -5.51 -10.14 3.99
CA SER A 45 -5.95 -9.08 3.10
C SER A 45 -5.33 -9.23 1.71
N ARG A 46 -4.05 -9.52 1.64
CA ARG A 46 -3.32 -9.71 0.37
C ARG A 46 -3.74 -10.97 -0.37
N SER A 47 -4.07 -12.04 0.37
CA SER A 47 -4.68 -13.24 -0.21
C SER A 47 -6.04 -12.92 -0.84
N CYS A 48 -6.87 -12.15 -0.15
CA CYS A 48 -8.15 -11.67 -0.68
C CYS A 48 -7.95 -10.82 -1.94
N LEU A 49 -7.05 -9.85 -1.91
CA LEU A 49 -6.76 -8.97 -3.05
C LEU A 49 -6.32 -9.75 -4.28
N ILE A 50 -5.39 -10.70 -4.13
CA ILE A 50 -4.83 -11.40 -5.29
C ILE A 50 -5.78 -12.43 -5.89
N THR A 51 -6.64 -13.05 -5.07
CA THR A 51 -7.57 -14.12 -5.51
C THR A 51 -8.97 -13.62 -5.79
N GLY A 52 -9.37 -12.45 -5.28
CA GLY A 52 -10.74 -11.98 -5.29
C GLY A 52 -11.68 -12.79 -4.38
N MET A 53 -11.14 -13.64 -3.49
CA MET A 53 -11.92 -14.51 -2.61
C MET A 53 -11.76 -14.12 -1.15
N TYR A 54 -12.85 -14.16 -0.40
CA TYR A 54 -12.78 -13.91 1.04
C TYR A 54 -11.93 -14.95 1.77
N PRO A 55 -11.06 -14.56 2.69
CA PRO A 55 -10.22 -15.48 3.46
C PRO A 55 -11.00 -16.53 4.24
N THR A 56 -12.23 -16.21 4.65
CA THR A 56 -13.15 -17.17 5.28
C THR A 56 -13.61 -18.28 4.35
N SER A 57 -13.73 -18.00 3.06
CA SER A 57 -14.12 -19.00 2.04
C SER A 57 -12.96 -19.89 1.62
N THR A 58 -11.74 -19.41 1.75
CA THR A 58 -10.52 -20.14 1.35
C THR A 58 -9.78 -20.80 2.51
N GLY A 59 -10.22 -20.58 3.76
CA GLY A 59 -9.51 -21.06 4.95
C GLY A 59 -8.19 -20.31 5.24
N THR A 60 -7.95 -19.17 4.60
CA THR A 60 -6.70 -18.40 4.69
C THR A 60 -6.83 -17.19 5.62
N GLY A 61 -7.77 -17.20 6.56
CA GLY A 61 -8.02 -16.08 7.48
C GLY A 61 -6.95 -15.90 8.56
N GLN A 62 -6.24 -16.96 8.91
CA GLN A 62 -5.17 -16.86 9.92
C GLN A 62 -3.88 -16.29 9.30
N MET A 63 -3.20 -15.44 10.06
CA MET A 63 -1.92 -14.88 9.63
C MET A 63 -0.90 -16.00 9.36
N ARG A 64 -0.24 -15.93 8.19
CA ARG A 64 0.74 -16.93 7.70
C ARG A 64 0.16 -18.35 7.59
N SER A 65 -1.05 -18.44 7.10
CA SER A 65 -1.68 -19.72 6.77
C SER A 65 -0.88 -20.46 5.69
N ALA A 66 -0.71 -21.74 5.89
CA ALA A 66 -0.22 -22.68 4.87
C ALA A 66 -1.35 -23.55 4.30
N PHE A 67 -2.61 -23.13 4.45
CA PHE A 67 -3.75 -23.85 3.90
C PHE A 67 -3.76 -23.73 2.38
N PRO A 68 -3.98 -24.83 1.64
CA PRO A 68 -4.04 -24.77 0.19
C PRO A 68 -5.31 -24.04 -0.29
N LEU A 69 -5.19 -23.33 -1.39
CA LEU A 69 -6.35 -22.73 -2.04
C LEU A 69 -7.25 -23.79 -2.70
N PRO A 70 -8.53 -23.53 -2.88
CA PRO A 70 -9.41 -24.38 -3.68
C PRO A 70 -8.82 -24.67 -5.07
N ALA A 71 -9.01 -25.87 -5.57
CA ALA A 71 -8.49 -26.26 -6.89
C ALA A 71 -8.99 -25.29 -7.99
N GLY A 72 -8.10 -24.91 -8.89
CA GLY A 72 -8.40 -23.97 -9.97
C GLY A 72 -8.40 -22.48 -9.56
N THR A 73 -8.12 -22.16 -8.30
CA THR A 73 -7.99 -20.75 -7.89
C THR A 73 -6.81 -20.10 -8.61
N ARG A 74 -7.10 -19.01 -9.31
CA ARG A 74 -6.13 -18.16 -10.01
C ARG A 74 -6.01 -16.80 -9.30
N GLY A 75 -4.84 -16.19 -9.41
CA GLY A 75 -4.71 -14.77 -9.07
C GLY A 75 -5.27 -13.90 -10.21
N PHE A 76 -5.92 -12.78 -9.88
CA PHE A 76 -6.51 -11.95 -10.95
C PHE A 76 -5.48 -11.41 -11.96
N PRO A 77 -4.20 -11.14 -11.62
CA PRO A 77 -3.21 -10.73 -12.62
C PRO A 77 -2.92 -11.80 -13.69
N GLU A 78 -3.17 -13.09 -13.41
CA GLU A 78 -3.06 -14.14 -14.43
C GLU A 78 -4.01 -13.89 -15.61
N TYR A 79 -5.23 -13.41 -15.33
CA TYR A 79 -6.19 -13.07 -16.39
C TYR A 79 -5.74 -11.86 -17.22
N LEU A 80 -5.06 -10.91 -16.58
CA LEU A 80 -4.48 -9.76 -17.28
C LEU A 80 -3.29 -10.18 -18.17
N ARG A 81 -2.45 -11.11 -17.70
CA ARG A 81 -1.39 -11.71 -18.51
C ARG A 81 -1.93 -12.44 -19.72
N ASP A 82 -3.00 -13.25 -19.53
CA ASP A 82 -3.68 -13.93 -20.63
C ASP A 82 -4.25 -12.93 -21.66
N ALA A 83 -4.64 -11.74 -21.22
CA ALA A 83 -5.09 -10.63 -22.07
C ALA A 83 -3.93 -9.82 -22.68
N GLY A 84 -2.67 -10.20 -22.45
CA GLY A 84 -1.49 -9.56 -23.04
C GLY A 84 -0.93 -8.38 -22.25
N TYR A 85 -1.32 -8.21 -20.99
CA TYR A 85 -0.72 -7.21 -20.11
C TYR A 85 0.62 -7.68 -19.57
N TYR A 86 1.57 -6.76 -19.48
CA TYR A 86 2.79 -6.92 -18.70
C TYR A 86 2.49 -6.64 -17.22
N THR A 87 2.71 -7.61 -16.34
CA THR A 87 2.31 -7.53 -14.94
C THR A 87 3.52 -7.44 -14.00
N THR A 88 3.51 -6.47 -13.09
CA THR A 88 4.61 -6.25 -12.14
C THR A 88 4.15 -6.04 -10.72
N ASN A 89 4.94 -6.56 -9.77
CA ASN A 89 4.73 -6.37 -8.33
C ASN A 89 6.02 -5.91 -7.65
N ASN A 90 6.00 -4.72 -7.07
CA ASN A 90 7.13 -4.13 -6.33
C ASN A 90 6.73 -3.92 -4.86
N ALA A 91 7.17 -4.77 -3.94
CA ALA A 91 7.76 -6.12 -4.10
C ALA A 91 7.05 -7.11 -3.15
N LYS A 92 6.22 -6.60 -2.23
CA LYS A 92 5.56 -7.45 -1.22
C LYS A 92 4.53 -8.37 -1.86
N THR A 93 4.59 -9.66 -1.52
CA THR A 93 3.63 -10.68 -1.93
C THR A 93 2.75 -11.10 -0.76
N ASP A 94 3.28 -11.86 0.19
CA ASP A 94 2.62 -12.26 1.44
C ASP A 94 1.22 -12.91 1.21
N TYR A 95 1.11 -13.72 0.12
CA TYR A 95 -0.13 -14.41 -0.25
C TYR A 95 -0.34 -15.63 0.65
N ASN A 96 -1.17 -15.51 1.60
CA ASN A 96 -1.41 -16.29 2.80
C ASN A 96 -1.91 -17.73 2.55
N SER A 97 -1.17 -18.53 1.79
CA SER A 97 -1.55 -19.90 1.45
C SER A 97 -0.34 -20.77 1.11
N ALA A 98 -0.52 -22.10 1.05
CA ALA A 98 0.46 -23.03 0.52
C ALA A 98 0.81 -22.75 -0.95
N ASP A 99 -0.11 -22.13 -1.70
CA ASP A 99 0.04 -21.78 -3.11
C ASP A 99 0.73 -20.44 -3.37
N ALA A 100 1.25 -19.76 -2.36
CA ALA A 100 1.81 -18.42 -2.50
C ALA A 100 2.91 -18.33 -3.57
N ALA A 101 3.81 -19.32 -3.63
CA ALA A 101 4.89 -19.33 -4.62
C ALA A 101 4.35 -19.53 -6.06
N ARG A 102 3.34 -20.37 -6.24
CA ARG A 102 2.64 -20.55 -7.52
C ARG A 102 1.99 -19.24 -7.97
N LEU A 103 1.21 -18.61 -7.08
CA LEU A 103 0.57 -17.32 -7.38
C LEU A 103 1.60 -16.25 -7.81
N VAL A 104 2.75 -16.17 -7.13
CA VAL A 104 3.80 -15.23 -7.54
C VAL A 104 4.30 -15.51 -8.95
N LYS A 105 4.56 -16.77 -9.27
CA LYS A 105 5.05 -17.19 -10.59
C LYS A 105 4.02 -16.94 -11.70
N ASP A 106 2.76 -17.25 -11.41
CA ASP A 106 1.70 -17.22 -12.42
C ASP A 106 1.13 -15.81 -12.63
N CYS A 107 1.11 -14.98 -11.58
CA CYS A 107 0.56 -13.61 -11.63
C CYS A 107 1.51 -12.57 -12.23
N TRP A 108 2.82 -12.72 -12.09
CA TRP A 108 3.76 -11.61 -12.31
C TRP A 108 4.85 -11.96 -13.32
N ASP A 109 5.03 -11.09 -14.32
CA ASP A 109 6.22 -11.12 -15.19
C ASP A 109 7.45 -10.70 -14.41
N GLN A 110 7.29 -9.74 -13.49
CA GLN A 110 8.33 -9.36 -12.53
C GLN A 110 7.72 -9.14 -11.13
N SER A 111 8.34 -9.77 -10.12
CA SER A 111 8.03 -9.52 -8.71
C SER A 111 9.32 -9.31 -7.92
N SER A 112 9.69 -8.05 -7.71
CA SER A 112 10.92 -7.66 -7.02
C SER A 112 10.89 -6.16 -6.68
N ALA A 113 11.85 -5.70 -5.87
CA ALA A 113 12.03 -4.27 -5.58
C ALA A 113 12.41 -3.42 -6.81
N LYS A 114 12.73 -4.04 -7.94
CA LYS A 114 13.03 -3.38 -9.21
C LYS A 114 11.93 -3.56 -10.25
N ALA A 115 10.83 -4.25 -9.90
CA ALA A 115 9.71 -4.45 -10.81
C ALA A 115 9.01 -3.12 -11.10
N HIS A 116 8.81 -2.82 -12.38
CA HIS A 116 8.28 -1.55 -12.83
C HIS A 116 7.67 -1.67 -14.24
N TRP A 117 6.65 -0.88 -14.59
CA TRP A 117 6.08 -0.86 -15.94
C TRP A 117 7.10 -0.48 -17.02
N ARG A 118 8.13 0.31 -16.66
CA ARG A 118 9.22 0.72 -17.56
C ARG A 118 10.11 -0.45 -17.99
N ASN A 119 10.02 -1.60 -17.32
CA ASN A 119 10.84 -2.79 -17.66
C ASN A 119 10.23 -3.64 -18.78
N ARG A 120 9.01 -3.31 -19.26
CA ARG A 120 8.40 -4.01 -20.39
C ARG A 120 9.22 -3.81 -21.65
N THR A 121 9.36 -4.85 -22.46
CA THR A 121 10.18 -4.85 -23.67
C THR A 121 9.45 -4.38 -24.93
N LYS A 122 8.13 -4.37 -24.89
CA LYS A 122 7.22 -3.92 -25.95
C LYS A 122 6.33 -2.82 -25.38
N LYS A 123 5.49 -2.21 -26.23
CA LYS A 123 4.47 -1.23 -25.82
C LYS A 123 3.16 -1.90 -25.41
N GLU A 124 3.21 -3.08 -24.79
CA GLU A 124 2.04 -3.75 -24.26
C GLU A 124 1.42 -2.97 -23.11
N PRO A 125 0.10 -3.09 -22.90
CA PRO A 125 -0.54 -2.56 -21.70
C PRO A 125 0.08 -3.17 -20.44
N PHE A 126 0.01 -2.49 -19.33
CA PHE A 126 0.62 -2.99 -18.09
C PHE A 126 -0.36 -2.96 -16.92
N PHE A 127 -0.08 -3.82 -15.97
CA PHE A 127 -0.64 -3.78 -14.63
C PHE A 127 0.52 -3.78 -13.63
N ALA A 128 0.67 -2.69 -12.89
CA ALA A 128 1.79 -2.52 -11.96
C ALA A 128 1.29 -2.27 -10.54
N VAL A 129 1.78 -3.07 -9.59
CA VAL A 129 1.50 -2.91 -8.17
C VAL A 129 2.77 -2.43 -7.47
N PHE A 130 2.65 -1.33 -6.73
CA PHE A 130 3.68 -0.81 -5.83
C PHE A 130 3.21 -0.95 -4.39
N ASN A 131 4.05 -1.55 -3.55
CA ASN A 131 3.74 -1.79 -2.15
C ASN A 131 4.60 -0.87 -1.29
N ASP A 132 4.01 0.19 -0.77
CA ASP A 132 4.72 1.08 0.14
C ASP A 132 4.70 0.53 1.56
N MET A 133 5.90 0.26 2.07
CA MET A 133 6.11 -0.32 3.40
C MET A 133 6.41 0.74 4.46
N ILE A 134 6.44 2.03 4.10
CA ILE A 134 6.86 3.06 5.05
C ILE A 134 5.83 3.28 6.17
N SER A 135 4.55 3.08 5.88
CA SER A 135 3.45 3.17 6.85
C SER A 135 3.28 1.91 7.71
N HIS A 136 4.00 0.81 7.40
CA HIS A 136 3.91 -0.45 8.16
C HIS A 136 4.20 -0.24 9.64
N GLN A 137 3.41 -0.85 10.52
CA GLN A 137 3.43 -0.66 11.97
C GLN A 137 4.81 -0.80 12.61
N SER A 138 5.69 -1.62 12.05
CA SER A 138 7.06 -1.78 12.54
C SER A 138 7.88 -0.50 12.52
N ARG A 139 7.58 0.44 11.62
CA ARG A 139 8.27 1.73 11.52
C ARG A 139 7.93 2.62 12.71
N THR A 140 6.69 2.61 13.12
CA THR A 140 6.20 3.44 14.22
C THR A 140 6.46 2.83 15.59
N MET A 141 6.33 1.49 15.73
CA MET A 141 6.31 0.82 17.03
C MET A 141 7.62 0.11 17.38
N VAL A 142 8.38 -0.35 16.36
CA VAL A 142 9.55 -1.21 16.59
C VAL A 142 10.88 -0.48 16.35
N TRP A 143 10.93 0.40 15.34
CA TRP A 143 12.19 1.07 15.00
C TRP A 143 12.70 1.97 16.13
N PRO A 144 13.99 1.88 16.50
CA PRO A 144 14.66 2.88 17.35
C PRO A 144 14.47 4.29 16.77
N HIS A 145 14.51 5.28 17.65
CA HIS A 145 14.27 6.67 17.24
C HIS A 145 15.27 7.16 16.18
N GLU A 146 16.53 6.83 16.34
CA GLU A 146 17.59 7.22 15.40
C GLU A 146 17.37 6.64 13.98
N ILE A 147 16.94 5.37 13.92
CA ILE A 147 16.61 4.73 12.64
C ILE A 147 15.38 5.42 12.03
N PHE A 148 14.37 5.70 12.84
CA PHE A 148 13.18 6.40 12.38
C PHE A 148 13.50 7.81 11.84
N GLN A 149 14.31 8.58 12.55
CA GLN A 149 14.77 9.89 12.08
C GLN A 149 15.49 9.78 10.74
N LYS A 150 16.41 8.82 10.62
CA LYS A 150 17.19 8.62 9.39
C LYS A 150 16.34 8.17 8.21
N GLU A 151 15.44 7.22 8.41
CA GLU A 151 14.72 6.55 7.32
C GLU A 151 13.37 7.22 6.97
N VAL A 152 12.82 8.02 7.88
CA VAL A 152 11.53 8.70 7.70
C VAL A 152 11.70 10.22 7.78
N GLN A 153 12.04 10.75 8.95
CA GLN A 153 12.01 12.20 9.18
C GLN A 153 13.03 12.97 8.33
N SER A 154 14.15 12.35 7.94
CA SER A 154 15.12 12.98 7.03
C SER A 154 14.57 13.28 5.63
N LYS A 155 13.44 12.69 5.26
CA LYS A 155 12.76 12.91 3.98
C LYS A 155 11.72 14.03 4.04
N LEU A 156 11.43 14.51 5.23
CA LEU A 156 10.46 15.56 5.52
C LEU A 156 11.18 16.89 5.79
N SER A 157 10.58 17.99 5.38
CA SER A 157 11.00 19.30 5.87
C SER A 157 10.65 19.46 7.36
N PRO A 158 11.29 20.36 8.08
CA PRO A 158 10.98 20.60 9.49
C PRO A 158 9.50 20.88 9.78
N ASP A 159 8.80 21.52 8.83
CA ASP A 159 7.39 21.89 8.97
C ASP A 159 6.45 20.71 8.71
N GLU A 160 6.92 19.68 8.02
CA GLU A 160 6.16 18.44 7.77
C GLU A 160 6.29 17.41 8.90
N ILE A 161 7.27 17.58 9.81
CA ILE A 161 7.44 16.69 10.96
C ILE A 161 6.38 16.97 12.01
N HIS A 162 5.59 15.97 12.34
CA HIS A 162 4.47 16.12 13.24
C HIS A 162 4.90 16.29 14.71
N ASN A 163 4.38 17.34 15.34
CA ASN A 163 4.60 17.56 16.77
C ASN A 163 3.58 16.75 17.59
N PRO A 164 4.03 15.79 18.43
CA PRO A 164 3.13 14.95 19.21
C PRO A 164 2.14 15.72 20.09
N SER A 165 2.51 16.92 20.58
CA SER A 165 1.63 17.70 21.46
C SER A 165 0.47 18.38 20.72
N LYS A 166 0.56 18.54 19.41
CA LYS A 166 -0.45 19.23 18.59
C LYS A 166 -1.46 18.27 17.95
N LEU A 167 -1.14 16.98 17.87
CA LEU A 167 -1.98 15.99 17.21
C LEU A 167 -3.27 15.73 17.97
N ARG A 168 -4.35 15.51 17.24
CA ARG A 168 -5.61 15.00 17.76
C ARG A 168 -5.47 13.53 18.10
N VAL A 169 -5.71 13.17 19.34
CA VAL A 169 -5.76 11.76 19.77
C VAL A 169 -7.17 11.23 19.54
N PRO A 170 -7.36 10.16 18.75
CA PRO A 170 -8.65 9.52 18.59
C PRO A 170 -9.26 9.10 19.94
N SER A 171 -10.56 9.25 20.11
CA SER A 171 -11.25 9.05 21.39
C SER A 171 -11.16 7.62 21.94
N TYR A 172 -10.82 6.65 21.10
CA TYR A 172 -10.61 5.25 21.50
C TYR A 172 -9.20 4.95 22.01
N TYR A 173 -8.28 5.93 21.99
CA TYR A 173 -6.95 5.83 22.60
C TYR A 173 -6.87 6.68 23.86
N PRO A 174 -6.12 6.22 24.89
CA PRO A 174 -5.78 7.07 26.02
C PRO A 174 -4.81 8.16 25.58
N ASP A 175 -5.06 9.39 26.03
CA ASP A 175 -4.17 10.53 25.71
C ASP A 175 -2.93 10.49 26.61
N THR A 176 -1.89 9.83 26.13
CA THR A 176 -0.60 9.69 26.82
C THR A 176 0.54 10.14 25.91
N LYS A 177 1.69 10.48 26.50
CA LYS A 177 2.91 10.85 25.76
C LYS A 177 3.33 9.75 24.77
N SER A 178 3.16 8.48 25.13
CA SER A 178 3.51 7.33 24.27
C SER A 178 2.61 7.26 23.03
N ILE A 179 1.30 7.35 23.24
CA ILE A 179 0.31 7.34 22.12
C ILE A 179 0.54 8.53 21.20
N ARG A 180 0.69 9.73 21.74
CA ARG A 180 0.98 10.92 20.94
C ARG A 180 2.26 10.78 20.10
N LYS A 181 3.32 10.20 20.68
CA LYS A 181 4.57 9.92 19.96
C LYS A 181 4.35 8.90 18.83
N SER A 182 3.58 7.84 19.07
CA SER A 182 3.28 6.84 18.04
C SER A 182 2.44 7.42 16.91
N LEU A 183 1.45 8.24 17.23
CA LEU A 183 0.63 8.94 16.23
C LEU A 183 1.47 9.90 15.38
N ALA A 184 2.36 10.69 16.00
CA ALA A 184 3.25 11.59 15.24
C ALA A 184 4.13 10.81 14.26
N ARG A 185 4.74 9.71 14.72
CA ARG A 185 5.54 8.85 13.85
C ARG A 185 4.71 8.23 12.72
N TYR A 186 3.47 7.86 12.99
CA TYR A 186 2.57 7.33 11.99
C TYR A 186 2.24 8.39 10.92
N HIS A 187 1.89 9.62 11.31
CA HIS A 187 1.63 10.71 10.37
C HIS A 187 2.90 11.08 9.56
N ASP A 188 4.08 11.06 10.18
CA ASP A 188 5.35 11.23 9.45
C ASP A 188 5.52 10.15 8.36
N CYS A 189 5.21 8.90 8.68
CA CYS A 189 5.22 7.82 7.69
C CYS A 189 4.20 8.03 6.57
N VAL A 190 3.00 8.51 6.90
CA VAL A 190 1.95 8.82 5.92
C VAL A 190 2.40 9.92 4.97
N SER A 191 3.05 10.98 5.47
CA SER A 191 3.58 12.04 4.62
C SER A 191 4.68 11.54 3.66
N VAL A 192 5.58 10.67 4.12
CA VAL A 192 6.59 10.05 3.23
C VAL A 192 5.94 9.12 2.21
N MET A 193 4.92 8.38 2.59
CA MET A 193 4.15 7.53 1.67
C MET A 193 3.47 8.38 0.58
N ASP A 194 2.89 9.50 0.94
CA ASP A 194 2.30 10.45 -0.02
C ASP A 194 3.35 10.96 -1.04
N GLN A 195 4.56 11.29 -0.58
CA GLN A 195 5.67 11.68 -1.48
C GLN A 195 6.03 10.54 -2.45
N ASN A 196 6.03 9.29 -1.98
CA ASN A 196 6.28 8.12 -2.83
C ASN A 196 5.19 7.94 -3.89
N VAL A 197 3.92 8.14 -3.52
CA VAL A 197 2.79 8.13 -4.48
C VAL A 197 2.95 9.25 -5.49
N GLY A 198 3.23 10.48 -5.04
CA GLY A 198 3.46 11.63 -5.92
C GLY A 198 4.57 11.38 -6.94
N ARG A 199 5.67 10.73 -6.53
CA ARG A 199 6.75 10.33 -7.44
C ARG A 199 6.26 9.36 -8.52
N LEU A 200 5.49 8.34 -8.16
CA LEU A 200 4.95 7.37 -9.12
C LEU A 200 3.96 8.01 -10.11
N LEU A 201 3.10 8.92 -9.63
CA LEU A 201 2.19 9.68 -10.50
C LEU A 201 2.95 10.55 -11.49
N LYS A 202 3.99 11.23 -11.02
CA LYS A 202 4.87 12.02 -11.87
C LYS A 202 5.59 11.17 -12.92
N GLU A 203 6.06 9.98 -12.56
CA GLU A 203 6.67 9.05 -13.50
C GLU A 203 5.69 8.58 -14.60
N LEU A 204 4.39 8.43 -14.30
CA LEU A 204 3.36 8.15 -15.29
C LEU A 204 3.16 9.34 -16.27
N GLU A 205 3.18 10.55 -15.75
CA GLU A 205 3.08 11.78 -16.57
C GLU A 205 4.30 11.93 -17.48
N GLU A 206 5.51 11.76 -16.95
CA GLU A 206 6.77 11.82 -17.71
C GLU A 206 6.83 10.78 -18.83
N ASP A 207 6.25 9.61 -18.62
CA ASP A 207 6.16 8.54 -19.61
C ASP A 207 5.02 8.76 -20.63
N GLY A 208 4.21 9.80 -20.46
CA GLY A 208 3.03 10.09 -21.31
C GLY A 208 1.92 9.04 -21.16
N LEU A 209 1.82 8.36 -20.02
CA LEU A 209 0.89 7.26 -19.76
C LEU A 209 -0.28 7.63 -18.85
N ALA A 210 -0.24 8.80 -18.22
CA ALA A 210 -1.21 9.18 -17.19
C ALA A 210 -2.66 9.17 -17.69
N GLN A 211 -2.90 9.63 -18.94
CA GLN A 211 -4.24 9.71 -19.52
C GLN A 211 -4.84 8.34 -19.89
N ASP A 212 -4.00 7.33 -20.09
CA ASP A 212 -4.38 5.98 -20.50
C ASP A 212 -4.23 4.96 -19.35
N THR A 213 -4.04 5.44 -18.11
CA THR A 213 -3.82 4.58 -16.94
C THR A 213 -4.85 4.85 -15.85
N ILE A 214 -5.53 3.79 -15.40
CA ILE A 214 -6.39 3.86 -14.21
C ILE A 214 -5.50 3.63 -12.99
N VAL A 215 -5.55 4.57 -12.05
CA VAL A 215 -4.80 4.49 -10.79
C VAL A 215 -5.74 4.12 -9.65
N PHE A 216 -5.38 3.10 -8.88
CA PHE A 216 -6.03 2.71 -7.63
C PHE A 216 -5.09 2.97 -6.46
N PHE A 217 -5.59 3.70 -5.46
CA PHE A 217 -4.91 3.89 -4.19
C PHE A 217 -5.75 3.35 -3.03
#